data_7f32dc759483c8c40c2a05a8a6703b5e
#
_entry.id   7f32dc759483c8c40c2a05a8a6703b5e
#
_cell.length_a   1.000
_cell.length_b   1.000
_cell.length_c   1.000
_cell.angle_alpha   90.00
_cell.angle_beta   90.00
_cell.angle_gamma   90.00
#
_symmetry.space_group_name_H-M   'P 1'
#
loop_
_entity.id
_entity.type
_entity.pdbx_description
1 polymer ?
#
loop_
_entity_poly.entity_id
_entity_poly.type
_entity_poly.pdbx_seq_one_letter_code
_entity_poly.pdbx_strand_id
1 'polypeptide(L)' 'AVLKAREAAGLTQRDLAKKSGVPQSTIARIEKGANTSLSTMCKIAFALDKQVKISLV' A
#
# COMPACT_ATOMS: atom_id res chain seq x y z
N ALA A 1 -2.71 6.65 7.05
CA ALA A 1 -3.10 5.28 6.86
C ALA A 1 -2.95 4.84 5.42
N VAL A 2 -3.01 3.54 5.21
CA VAL A 2 -2.76 2.93 3.90
C VAL A 2 -3.72 3.45 2.84
N LEU A 3 -5.00 3.59 3.18
CA LEU A 3 -6.01 4.05 2.24
C LEU A 3 -5.66 5.41 1.63
N LYS A 4 -5.36 6.37 2.49
CA LYS A 4 -5.05 7.72 2.01
C LYS A 4 -3.74 7.77 1.22
N ALA A 5 -2.74 7.03 1.67
CA ALA A 5 -1.46 6.97 0.96
C ALA A 5 -1.63 6.34 -0.41
N ARG A 6 -2.44 5.28 -0.49
CA ARG A 6 -2.72 4.61 -1.75
C ARG A 6 -3.44 5.54 -2.72
N GLU A 7 -4.45 6.26 -2.23
CA GLU A 7 -5.22 7.19 -3.06
C GLU A 7 -4.33 8.35 -3.53
N ALA A 8 -3.48 8.85 -2.66
CA ALA A 8 -2.56 9.91 -3.02
C ALA A 8 -1.56 9.47 -4.10
N ALA A 9 -1.22 8.18 -4.12
CA ALA A 9 -0.34 7.63 -5.14
C ALA A 9 -1.08 7.27 -6.43
N GLY A 10 -2.40 7.42 -6.46
CA GLY A 10 -3.19 7.12 -7.64
C GLY A 10 -3.36 5.63 -7.92
N LEU A 11 -3.26 4.81 -6.88
CA LEU A 11 -3.32 3.35 -7.03
C LEU A 11 -4.66 2.80 -6.54
N THR A 12 -5.17 1.78 -7.24
CA THR A 12 -6.28 0.98 -6.73
C THR A 12 -5.73 -0.04 -5.74
N GLN A 13 -6.64 -0.71 -5.00
CA GLN A 13 -6.20 -1.80 -4.12
C GLN A 13 -5.49 -2.90 -4.92
N ARG A 14 -5.99 -3.19 -6.10
CA ARG A 14 -5.38 -4.20 -6.97
C ARG A 14 -3.98 -3.77 -7.41
N ASP A 15 -3.81 -2.50 -7.77
CA ASP A 15 -2.51 -1.99 -8.17
C ASP A 15 -1.50 -2.10 -7.03
N LEU A 16 -1.92 -1.73 -5.83
CA LEU A 16 -1.04 -1.82 -4.67
C LEU A 16 -0.69 -3.27 -4.35
N ALA A 17 -1.66 -4.17 -4.49
CA ALA A 17 -1.41 -5.59 -4.28
C ALA A 17 -0.33 -6.10 -5.24
N LYS A 18 -0.41 -5.73 -6.50
CA LYS A 18 0.59 -6.14 -7.49
C LYS A 18 1.97 -5.56 -7.17
N LYS A 19 2.01 -4.29 -6.81
CA LYS A 19 3.29 -3.61 -6.56
C LYS A 19 3.95 -4.07 -5.26
N SER A 20 3.16 -4.35 -4.25
CA SER A 20 3.69 -4.72 -2.94
C SER A 20 3.88 -6.22 -2.75
N GLY A 21 3.23 -7.02 -3.59
CA GLY A 21 3.24 -8.47 -3.41
C GLY A 21 2.34 -8.93 -2.27
N VAL A 22 1.46 -8.05 -1.78
CA VAL A 22 0.52 -8.36 -0.68
C VAL A 22 -0.84 -8.63 -1.31
N PRO A 23 -1.55 -9.70 -0.88
CA PRO A 23 -2.87 -9.99 -1.43
C PRO A 23 -3.83 -8.82 -1.27
N GLN A 24 -4.67 -8.60 -2.28
CA GLN A 24 -5.63 -7.50 -2.25
C GLN A 24 -6.57 -7.62 -1.03
N SER A 25 -6.99 -8.82 -0.68
CA SER A 25 -7.85 -9.04 0.49
C SER A 25 -7.18 -8.56 1.76
N THR A 26 -5.88 -8.75 1.89
CA THR A 26 -5.12 -8.28 3.04
C THR A 26 -5.09 -6.76 3.08
N ILE A 27 -4.86 -6.12 1.93
CA ILE A 27 -4.86 -4.67 1.84
C ILE A 27 -6.24 -4.11 2.24
N ALA A 28 -7.31 -4.71 1.75
CA ALA A 28 -8.66 -4.27 2.09
C ALA A 28 -8.92 -4.36 3.60
N ARG A 29 -8.45 -5.42 4.24
CA ARG A 29 -8.62 -5.59 5.68
C ARG A 29 -7.84 -4.55 6.47
N ILE A 30 -6.61 -4.27 6.04
CA ILE A 30 -5.78 -3.25 6.68
C ILE A 30 -6.44 -1.88 6.58
N GLU A 31 -7.00 -1.57 5.42
CA GLU A 31 -7.66 -0.27 5.22
C GLU A 31 -8.91 -0.11 6.10
N LYS A 32 -9.49 -1.23 6.52
CA LYS A 32 -10.61 -1.22 7.46
C LYS A 32 -10.16 -1.19 8.92
N GLY A 33 -8.86 -1.17 9.17
CA GLY A 33 -8.34 -1.07 10.52
C GLY A 33 -7.82 -2.36 11.11
N ALA A 34 -7.75 -3.44 10.34
CA ALA A 34 -7.21 -4.70 10.84
C ALA A 34 -5.71 -4.59 11.10
N ASN A 35 -5.24 -5.32 12.10
CA ASN A 35 -3.82 -5.40 12.38
C ASN A 35 -3.13 -6.26 11.33
N THR A 36 -1.85 -5.95 11.09
CA THR A 36 -1.05 -6.72 10.16
C THR A 36 0.38 -6.79 10.69
N SER A 37 1.17 -7.69 10.12
CA SER A 37 2.57 -7.84 10.53
C SER A 37 3.40 -6.66 10.03
N LEU A 38 4.52 -6.42 10.73
CA LEU A 38 5.44 -5.36 10.34
C LEU A 38 6.01 -5.63 8.94
N SER A 39 6.29 -6.89 8.60
CA SER A 39 6.83 -7.19 7.29
C SER A 39 5.83 -6.86 6.17
N THR A 40 4.54 -7.10 6.41
CA THR A 40 3.49 -6.74 5.45
C THR A 40 3.42 -5.22 5.29
N MET A 41 3.44 -4.50 6.41
CA MET A 41 3.42 -3.03 6.36
C MET A 41 4.64 -2.48 5.64
N CYS A 42 5.81 -3.07 5.84
CA CYS A 42 7.02 -2.65 5.14
C CYS A 42 6.90 -2.85 3.63
N LYS A 43 6.32 -3.95 3.19
CA LYS A 43 6.10 -4.19 1.77
C LYS A 43 5.19 -3.14 1.17
N ILE A 44 4.10 -2.82 1.85
CA ILE A 44 3.15 -1.81 1.40
C ILE A 44 3.81 -0.44 1.37
N ALA A 45 4.51 -0.08 2.44
CA ALA A 45 5.18 1.22 2.53
C ALA A 45 6.23 1.37 1.44
N PHE A 46 6.98 0.32 1.16
CA PHE A 46 8.01 0.36 0.12
C PHE A 46 7.39 0.58 -1.26
N ALA A 47 6.28 -0.10 -1.54
CA ALA A 47 5.58 0.05 -2.82
C ALA A 47 5.03 1.47 -2.98
N LEU A 48 4.47 2.04 -1.91
CA LEU A 48 3.94 3.40 -1.93
C LEU A 48 5.05 4.44 -2.03
N ASP A 49 6.17 4.21 -1.36
CA ASP A 49 7.29 5.12 -1.36
C ASP A 49 7.87 5.25 -2.77
N LYS A 50 7.92 4.16 -3.52
CA LYS A 50 8.41 4.22 -4.90
C LYS A 50 7.55 5.13 -5.77
N GLN A 51 6.24 5.13 -5.55
CA GLN A 51 5.34 5.99 -6.30
C GLN A 51 5.51 7.46 -5.92
N VAL A 52 5.65 7.72 -4.62
CA VAL A 52 5.80 9.09 -4.12
C VAL A 52 7.16 9.65 -4.50
N LYS A 53 8.19 8.84 -4.44
CA LYS A 53 9.56 9.27 -4.71
C LYS A 53 9.73 9.79 -6.13
N ILE A 54 9.00 9.22 -7.07
CA ILE A 54 9.05 9.65 -8.46
C ILE A 54 8.58 11.11 -8.59
N SER A 55 7.59 11.50 -7.81
CA SER A 55 7.05 12.85 -7.88
C SER A 55 7.89 13.88 -7.12
N LEU A 56 8.78 13.44 -6.25
CA LEU A 56 9.65 14.34 -5.49
C LEU A 56 10.93 14.70 -6.24
N VAL A 57 11.29 13.92 -7.22
CA VAL A 57 12.47 14.16 -8.02
C VAL A 57 12.13 14.96 -9.25
#